data_85aae123393ab63a5234c9b96e07e3a6
#
_entry.id   85aae123393ab63a5234c9b96e07e3a6
#
_cell.length_a   1.000
_cell.length_b   1.000
_cell.length_c   1.000
_cell.angle_alpha   90.00
_cell.angle_beta   90.00
_cell.angle_gamma   90.00
#
_symmetry.space_group_name_H-M   'P 1'
#
loop_
_entity.id
_entity.type
_entity.pdbx_description
1 polymer ?
#
loop_
_entity_poly.entity_id
_entity_poly.type
_entity_poly.pdbx_seq_one_letter_code
_entity_poly.pdbx_strand_id
1 'polypeptide(L)'
;KLAPRQAVTTAKFVTTLGVMTNNRFHFGVGVSPWYEDFLATGERWEKRGKRMDEQIDILKGLMNGEYFSYKGDFYDIPELKLCPVPTKPVPILIGGHSKLALKRAARVGDGWISAGLSLEETKILIDQINEYRNEFGTLDHPNYQFQVMGEAAYSPDGIKQLEELGATEVIVAFRNTYEGGPDERTLDGMIAEINWYAEEVIKKSN
;
A
#
# COMPACT_ATOMS: atom_id res chain seq x y z
N LYS A 1 -0.90 7.91 3.26
CA LYS A 1 -1.35 8.99 2.37
C LYS A 1 -0.13 9.64 1.73
N LEU A 2 0.07 9.49 0.41
CA LEU A 2 1.24 10.03 -0.27
C LEU A 2 0.97 11.44 -0.82
N ALA A 3 -0.17 11.66 -1.47
CA ALA A 3 -0.47 12.89 -2.18
C ALA A 3 -0.30 14.21 -1.37
N PRO A 4 -0.56 14.27 -0.05
CA PRO A 4 -0.31 15.48 0.75
C PRO A 4 1.12 15.58 1.31
N ARG A 5 2.09 14.81 0.79
CA ARG A 5 3.47 14.80 1.31
C ARG A 5 4.46 15.33 0.30
N GLN A 6 5.59 15.83 0.79
CA GLN A 6 6.72 16.27 -0.03
C GLN A 6 7.48 15.03 -0.58
N ALA A 7 7.67 14.97 -1.89
CA ALA A 7 8.15 13.78 -2.60
C ALA A 7 9.58 13.35 -2.19
N VAL A 8 10.56 14.29 -2.21
CA VAL A 8 11.97 13.97 -1.92
C VAL A 8 12.17 13.57 -0.46
N THR A 9 11.51 14.28 0.47
CA THR A 9 11.55 13.93 1.89
C THR A 9 10.94 12.55 2.14
N THR A 10 9.82 12.25 1.47
CA THR A 10 9.19 10.92 1.56
C THR A 10 10.10 9.83 1.00
N ALA A 11 10.74 10.07 -0.14
CA ALA A 11 11.72 9.14 -0.71
C ALA A 11 12.87 8.86 0.27
N LYS A 12 13.35 9.90 0.97
CA LYS A 12 14.39 9.71 2.00
C LYS A 12 13.92 8.87 3.18
N PHE A 13 12.70 9.07 3.68
CA PHE A 13 12.14 8.21 4.73
C PHE A 13 12.00 6.77 4.27
N VAL A 14 11.46 6.55 3.07
CA VAL A 14 11.25 5.22 2.51
C VAL A 14 12.57 4.46 2.33
N THR A 15 13.60 5.12 1.76
CA THR A 15 14.92 4.51 1.59
C THR A 15 15.58 4.22 2.94
N THR A 16 15.46 5.11 3.92
CA THR A 16 16.00 4.90 5.27
C THR A 16 15.35 3.70 5.94
N LEU A 17 14.01 3.58 5.87
CA LEU A 17 13.29 2.42 6.41
C LEU A 17 13.66 1.13 5.68
N GLY A 18 13.80 1.17 4.36
CA GLY A 18 14.28 0.02 3.58
C GLY A 18 15.63 -0.51 4.05
N VAL A 19 16.59 0.40 4.31
CA VAL A 19 17.91 0.05 4.86
C VAL A 19 17.78 -0.50 6.29
N MET A 20 17.09 0.21 7.18
CA MET A 20 16.95 -0.17 8.59
C MET A 20 16.27 -1.52 8.79
N THR A 21 15.34 -1.86 7.91
CA THR A 21 14.60 -3.13 7.96
C THR A 21 15.24 -4.25 7.16
N ASN A 22 16.42 -4.02 6.57
CA ASN A 22 17.09 -4.97 5.68
C ASN A 22 16.16 -5.47 4.56
N ASN A 23 15.58 -4.52 3.81
CA ASN A 23 14.66 -4.76 2.67
C ASN A 23 13.33 -5.47 3.03
N ARG A 24 12.90 -5.44 4.30
CA ARG A 24 11.60 -6.01 4.71
C ARG A 24 10.46 -4.99 4.74
N PHE A 25 10.73 -3.75 4.36
CA PHE A 25 9.76 -2.67 4.35
C PHE A 25 8.99 -2.64 3.02
N HIS A 26 7.66 -2.61 3.08
CA HIS A 26 6.77 -2.35 1.96
C HIS A 26 6.06 -1.02 2.19
N PHE A 27 5.91 -0.22 1.15
CA PHE A 27 5.38 1.13 1.24
C PHE A 27 3.97 1.22 0.67
N GLY A 28 2.95 1.12 1.54
CA GLY A 28 1.55 1.31 1.16
C GLY A 28 1.20 2.79 0.97
N VAL A 29 0.62 3.13 -0.18
CA VAL A 29 0.30 4.52 -0.55
C VAL A 29 -1.13 4.70 -1.06
N GLY A 30 -1.70 5.88 -0.79
CA GLY A 30 -3.01 6.30 -1.30
C GLY A 30 -3.11 7.81 -1.40
N VAL A 31 -4.13 8.29 -2.14
CA VAL A 31 -4.33 9.73 -2.42
C VAL A 31 -4.87 10.53 -1.23
N SER A 32 -5.38 9.91 -0.21
CA SER A 32 -6.22 10.41 0.87
C SER A 32 -7.65 10.78 0.42
N PRO A 33 -8.68 10.36 1.18
CA PRO A 33 -10.06 10.78 0.99
C PRO A 33 -10.43 12.07 1.74
N TRP A 34 -9.56 12.59 2.63
CA TRP A 34 -9.85 13.74 3.49
C TRP A 34 -9.22 15.01 2.97
N TYR A 35 -10.05 16.04 2.81
CA TYR A 35 -9.64 17.39 2.39
C TYR A 35 -8.73 18.05 3.43
N GLU A 36 -8.98 17.78 4.70
CA GLU A 36 -8.24 18.34 5.85
C GLU A 36 -6.76 17.96 5.83
N ASP A 37 -6.39 16.80 5.29
CA ASP A 37 -4.99 16.42 5.13
C ASP A 37 -4.22 17.40 4.23
N PHE A 38 -4.90 17.92 3.21
CA PHE A 38 -4.31 18.85 2.25
C PHE A 38 -4.26 20.26 2.82
N LEU A 39 -5.28 20.68 3.56
CA LEU A 39 -5.25 21.95 4.29
C LEU A 39 -4.09 21.99 5.30
N ALA A 40 -3.94 20.92 6.09
CA ALA A 40 -2.91 20.81 7.12
C ALA A 40 -1.48 20.81 6.55
N THR A 41 -1.30 20.37 5.32
CA THR A 41 0.02 20.28 4.67
C THR A 41 0.29 21.41 3.67
N GLY A 42 -0.68 22.29 3.43
CA GLY A 42 -0.58 23.36 2.44
C GLY A 42 -0.61 22.87 0.97
N GLU A 43 -1.04 21.63 0.77
CA GLU A 43 -1.08 21.01 -0.55
C GLU A 43 -2.45 21.19 -1.23
N ARG A 44 -2.46 21.22 -2.56
CA ARG A 44 -3.70 21.34 -3.33
C ARG A 44 -4.46 20.01 -3.36
N TRP A 45 -5.77 20.08 -3.12
CA TRP A 45 -6.67 18.94 -3.25
C TRP A 45 -6.85 18.50 -4.71
N GLU A 46 -6.96 19.48 -5.61
CA GLU A 46 -7.22 19.23 -7.03
C GLU A 46 -6.05 18.48 -7.66
N LYS A 47 -6.41 17.58 -8.59
CA LYS A 47 -5.44 16.74 -9.32
C LYS A 47 -4.49 15.91 -8.42
N ARG A 48 -4.85 15.69 -7.15
CA ARG A 48 -4.03 14.93 -6.18
C ARG A 48 -3.61 13.54 -6.67
N GLY A 49 -4.44 12.90 -7.50
CA GLY A 49 -4.11 11.63 -8.12
C GLY A 49 -2.96 11.74 -9.14
N LYS A 50 -2.99 12.76 -9.99
CA LYS A 50 -1.90 13.01 -10.95
C LYS A 50 -0.61 13.42 -10.26
N ARG A 51 -0.70 14.26 -9.21
CA ARG A 51 0.44 14.61 -8.38
C ARG A 51 1.05 13.37 -7.71
N MET A 52 0.22 12.43 -7.23
CA MET A 52 0.71 11.18 -6.66
C MET A 52 1.38 10.29 -7.72
N ASP A 53 0.94 10.30 -8.95
CA ASP A 53 1.61 9.59 -10.05
C ASP A 53 3.06 10.09 -10.20
N GLU A 54 3.28 11.41 -10.28
CA GLU A 54 4.63 11.98 -10.32
C GLU A 54 5.46 11.68 -9.05
N GLN A 55 4.82 11.69 -7.87
CA GLN A 55 5.50 11.32 -6.63
C GLN A 55 6.00 9.87 -6.66
N ILE A 56 5.23 8.94 -7.20
CA ILE A 56 5.65 7.54 -7.36
C ILE A 56 6.86 7.43 -8.29
N ASP A 57 6.84 8.15 -9.41
CA ASP A 57 7.98 8.18 -10.35
C ASP A 57 9.23 8.73 -9.67
N ILE A 58 9.10 9.82 -8.91
CA ILE A 58 10.20 10.43 -8.15
C ILE A 58 10.74 9.47 -7.09
N LEU A 59 9.86 8.79 -6.34
CA LEU A 59 10.27 7.81 -5.35
C LEU A 59 11.05 6.66 -6.00
N LYS A 60 10.53 6.10 -7.09
CA LYS A 60 11.20 5.01 -7.82
C LYS A 60 12.55 5.45 -8.37
N GLY A 61 12.65 6.64 -8.94
CA GLY A 61 13.91 7.18 -9.44
C GLY A 61 14.96 7.36 -8.34
N LEU A 62 14.57 7.94 -7.20
CA LEU A 62 15.47 8.21 -6.09
C LEU A 62 15.88 6.96 -5.28
N MET A 63 15.05 5.91 -5.28
CA MET A 63 15.36 4.65 -4.60
C MET A 63 16.48 3.85 -5.27
N ASN A 64 16.82 4.14 -6.53
CA ASN A 64 17.87 3.43 -7.25
C ASN A 64 19.30 3.79 -6.77
N GLY A 65 19.44 4.87 -5.99
CA GLY A 65 20.75 5.31 -5.48
C GLY A 65 21.67 5.91 -6.53
N GLU A 66 21.14 6.26 -7.70
CA GLU A 66 21.83 7.00 -8.76
C GLU A 66 21.41 8.47 -8.74
N TYR A 67 22.14 9.31 -9.48
CA TYR A 67 21.72 10.68 -9.71
C TYR A 67 20.43 10.71 -10.53
N PHE A 68 19.45 11.47 -10.05
CA PHE A 68 18.13 11.53 -10.62
C PHE A 68 17.61 12.96 -10.61
N SER A 69 16.99 13.39 -11.70
CA SER A 69 16.24 14.63 -11.84
C SER A 69 14.85 14.32 -12.36
N TYR A 70 13.88 15.18 -12.08
CA TYR A 70 12.51 15.00 -12.54
C TYR A 70 11.90 16.33 -12.95
N LYS A 71 11.18 16.35 -14.08
CA LYS A 71 10.41 17.51 -14.52
C LYS A 71 9.03 17.06 -15.00
N GLY A 72 8.00 17.47 -14.25
CA GLY A 72 6.59 17.17 -14.52
C GLY A 72 5.69 18.39 -14.38
N ASP A 73 4.40 18.13 -14.26
CA ASP A 73 3.38 19.19 -14.09
C ASP A 73 3.38 19.76 -12.65
N PHE A 74 3.77 18.93 -11.67
CA PHE A 74 3.70 19.26 -10.23
C PHE A 74 5.08 19.40 -9.59
N TYR A 75 6.11 18.78 -10.16
CA TYR A 75 7.45 18.74 -9.59
C TYR A 75 8.51 19.12 -10.63
N ASP A 76 9.45 19.98 -10.21
CA ASP A 76 10.70 20.26 -10.91
C ASP A 76 11.83 20.01 -9.90
N ILE A 77 12.50 18.87 -10.02
CA ILE A 77 13.51 18.41 -9.05
C ILE A 77 14.86 18.42 -9.75
N PRO A 78 15.82 19.22 -9.22
CA PRO A 78 17.18 19.24 -9.76
C PRO A 78 17.84 17.87 -9.56
N GLU A 79 18.92 17.65 -10.30
CA GLU A 79 19.70 16.42 -10.16
C GLU A 79 20.22 16.25 -8.74
N LEU A 80 19.84 15.15 -8.10
CA LEU A 80 20.23 14.79 -6.74
C LEU A 80 20.30 13.26 -6.58
N LYS A 81 20.94 12.83 -5.50
CA LYS A 81 21.11 11.41 -5.15
C LYS A 81 20.79 11.20 -3.67
N LEU A 82 20.11 10.12 -3.34
CA LEU A 82 19.89 9.69 -1.96
C LEU A 82 20.94 8.65 -1.53
N CYS A 83 21.43 8.78 -0.29
CA CYS A 83 22.37 7.84 0.31
C CYS A 83 22.11 7.79 1.84
N PRO A 84 22.09 6.60 2.49
CA PRO A 84 22.08 5.28 1.86
C PRO A 84 20.74 4.96 1.19
N VAL A 85 20.74 3.99 0.28
CA VAL A 85 19.52 3.36 -0.28
C VAL A 85 19.51 1.87 0.01
N PRO A 86 18.36 1.20 0.06
CA PRO A 86 18.28 -0.25 0.26
C PRO A 86 18.87 -1.02 -0.93
N THR A 87 19.30 -2.25 -0.71
CA THR A 87 19.90 -3.10 -1.76
C THR A 87 18.88 -3.66 -2.76
N LYS A 88 17.59 -3.56 -2.43
CA LYS A 88 16.45 -3.90 -3.31
C LYS A 88 15.48 -2.73 -3.29
N PRO A 89 14.81 -2.42 -4.40
CA PRO A 89 13.76 -1.42 -4.41
C PRO A 89 12.69 -1.73 -3.35
N VAL A 90 12.21 -0.70 -2.66
CA VAL A 90 11.10 -0.85 -1.72
C VAL A 90 9.80 -1.02 -2.52
N PRO A 91 9.05 -2.12 -2.34
CA PRO A 91 7.79 -2.31 -3.04
C PRO A 91 6.79 -1.21 -2.69
N ILE A 92 6.15 -0.63 -3.71
CA ILE A 92 5.10 0.39 -3.56
C ILE A 92 3.74 -0.23 -3.82
N LEU A 93 2.92 -0.33 -2.76
CA LEU A 93 1.59 -0.93 -2.81
C LEU A 93 0.53 0.17 -2.86
N ILE A 94 -0.35 0.12 -3.84
CA ILE A 94 -1.35 1.16 -4.09
C ILE A 94 -2.66 0.81 -3.38
N GLY A 95 -3.12 1.68 -2.50
CA GLY A 95 -4.41 1.55 -1.83
C GLY A 95 -5.56 2.24 -2.58
N GLY A 96 -6.76 1.69 -2.40
CA GLY A 96 -8.02 2.25 -2.88
C GLY A 96 -8.76 1.36 -3.88
N HIS A 97 -10.09 1.58 -3.94
CA HIS A 97 -11.03 0.74 -4.71
C HIS A 97 -11.58 1.44 -5.96
N SER A 98 -11.29 2.71 -6.17
CA SER A 98 -11.76 3.42 -7.37
C SER A 98 -11.05 2.90 -8.62
N LYS A 99 -11.73 2.97 -9.75
CA LYS A 99 -11.15 2.60 -11.07
C LYS A 99 -9.77 3.23 -11.32
N LEU A 100 -9.58 4.49 -10.89
CA LEU A 100 -8.28 5.18 -11.04
C LEU A 100 -7.20 4.62 -10.11
N ALA A 101 -7.57 4.18 -8.90
CA ALA A 101 -6.65 3.54 -7.98
C ALA A 101 -6.23 2.15 -8.49
N LEU A 102 -7.19 1.34 -8.97
CA LEU A 102 -6.91 0.02 -9.55
C LEU A 102 -6.02 0.12 -10.79
N LYS A 103 -6.30 1.06 -11.70
CA LYS A 103 -5.43 1.32 -12.86
C LYS A 103 -4.03 1.77 -12.46
N ARG A 104 -3.90 2.57 -11.40
CA ARG A 104 -2.59 2.97 -10.86
C ARG A 104 -1.85 1.77 -10.28
N ALA A 105 -2.52 0.95 -9.48
CA ALA A 105 -1.95 -0.28 -8.92
C ALA A 105 -1.42 -1.18 -10.04
N ALA A 106 -2.21 -1.40 -11.08
CA ALA A 106 -1.85 -2.21 -12.23
C ALA A 106 -0.67 -1.63 -13.03
N ARG A 107 -0.63 -0.30 -13.23
CA ARG A 107 0.35 0.33 -14.11
C ARG A 107 1.71 0.56 -13.46
N VAL A 108 1.73 1.02 -12.22
CA VAL A 108 2.96 1.49 -11.55
C VAL A 108 3.17 0.91 -10.15
N GLY A 109 2.20 0.16 -9.60
CA GLY A 109 2.34 -0.49 -8.30
C GLY A 109 3.12 -1.79 -8.39
N ASP A 110 3.76 -2.14 -7.28
CA ASP A 110 4.31 -3.47 -7.04
C ASP A 110 3.27 -4.36 -6.33
N GLY A 111 2.07 -3.82 -6.09
CA GLY A 111 0.93 -4.49 -5.52
C GLY A 111 -0.23 -3.54 -5.21
N TRP A 112 -1.27 -4.13 -4.62
CA TRP A 112 -2.49 -3.44 -4.21
C TRP A 112 -2.85 -3.76 -2.77
N ILE A 113 -3.42 -2.78 -2.05
CA ILE A 113 -3.93 -2.94 -0.69
C ILE A 113 -5.42 -2.64 -0.68
N SER A 114 -6.22 -3.60 -0.22
CA SER A 114 -7.65 -3.39 0.03
C SER A 114 -7.93 -2.85 1.43
N ALA A 115 -9.18 -2.49 1.67
CA ALA A 115 -9.70 -2.14 2.99
C ALA A 115 -11.16 -2.59 3.11
N GLY A 116 -11.43 -3.53 4.04
CA GLY A 116 -12.79 -3.90 4.46
C GLY A 116 -13.69 -4.46 3.34
N LEU A 117 -13.24 -5.49 2.62
CA LEU A 117 -13.98 -6.09 1.53
C LEU A 117 -14.55 -7.47 1.90
N SER A 118 -15.69 -7.82 1.31
CA SER A 118 -16.18 -9.19 1.22
C SER A 118 -15.33 -10.03 0.25
N LEU A 119 -15.48 -11.35 0.27
CA LEU A 119 -14.82 -12.25 -0.70
C LEU A 119 -15.22 -11.94 -2.14
N GLU A 120 -16.50 -11.67 -2.38
CA GLU A 120 -17.02 -11.34 -3.71
C GLU A 120 -16.42 -10.03 -4.24
N GLU A 121 -16.43 -8.98 -3.43
CA GLU A 121 -15.82 -7.71 -3.78
C GLU A 121 -14.31 -7.85 -4.02
N THR A 122 -13.62 -8.61 -3.18
CA THR A 122 -12.20 -8.91 -3.33
C THR A 122 -11.91 -9.55 -4.68
N LYS A 123 -12.69 -10.58 -5.04
CA LYS A 123 -12.58 -11.25 -6.34
C LYS A 123 -12.75 -10.28 -7.50
N ILE A 124 -13.82 -9.50 -7.49
CA ILE A 124 -14.12 -8.53 -8.55
C ILE A 124 -12.95 -7.55 -8.73
N LEU A 125 -12.39 -7.02 -7.65
CA LEU A 125 -11.32 -6.03 -7.74
C LEU A 125 -9.97 -6.64 -8.14
N ILE A 126 -9.64 -7.86 -7.69
CA ILE A 126 -8.44 -8.59 -8.15
C ILE A 126 -8.55 -8.88 -9.65
N ASP A 127 -9.69 -9.36 -10.12
CA ASP A 127 -9.92 -9.64 -11.54
C ASP A 127 -9.76 -8.36 -12.37
N GLN A 128 -10.35 -7.23 -11.95
CA GLN A 128 -10.20 -5.94 -12.63
C GLN A 128 -8.74 -5.45 -12.65
N ILE A 129 -7.99 -5.61 -11.56
CA ILE A 129 -6.57 -5.25 -11.53
C ILE A 129 -5.80 -6.10 -12.53
N ASN A 130 -6.04 -7.40 -12.60
CA ASN A 130 -5.37 -8.29 -13.54
C ASN A 130 -5.73 -7.99 -15.01
N GLU A 131 -6.98 -7.60 -15.30
CA GLU A 131 -7.36 -7.07 -16.61
C GLU A 131 -6.54 -5.82 -16.97
N TYR A 132 -6.43 -4.86 -16.05
CA TYR A 132 -5.62 -3.66 -16.28
C TYR A 132 -4.12 -3.97 -16.37
N ARG A 133 -3.61 -4.91 -15.59
CA ARG A 133 -2.22 -5.37 -15.71
C ARG A 133 -1.94 -5.96 -17.07
N ASN A 134 -2.89 -6.73 -17.62
CA ASN A 134 -2.80 -7.24 -18.99
C ASN A 134 -2.83 -6.10 -20.03
N GLU A 135 -3.74 -5.10 -19.86
CA GLU A 135 -3.79 -3.91 -20.72
C GLU A 135 -2.47 -3.12 -20.72
N PHE A 136 -1.81 -3.00 -19.57
CA PHE A 136 -0.56 -2.25 -19.40
C PHE A 136 0.72 -3.07 -19.63
N GLY A 137 0.62 -4.37 -19.90
CA GLY A 137 1.77 -5.25 -20.10
C GLY A 137 2.58 -5.48 -18.83
N THR A 138 1.93 -5.45 -17.65
CA THR A 138 2.56 -5.64 -16.33
C THR A 138 2.15 -6.95 -15.65
N LEU A 139 1.49 -7.85 -16.37
CA LEU A 139 0.99 -9.10 -15.78
C LEU A 139 2.13 -9.99 -15.31
N ASP A 140 3.27 -9.97 -16.02
CA ASP A 140 4.47 -10.75 -15.69
C ASP A 140 5.35 -10.10 -14.62
N HIS A 141 4.88 -9.01 -13.96
CA HIS A 141 5.63 -8.38 -12.87
C HIS A 141 5.87 -9.42 -11.75
N PRO A 142 7.13 -9.76 -11.45
CA PRO A 142 7.44 -10.76 -10.45
C PRO A 142 7.02 -10.25 -9.06
N ASN A 143 6.46 -11.15 -8.25
CA ASN A 143 6.11 -10.86 -6.86
C ASN A 143 5.09 -9.71 -6.69
N TYR A 144 4.15 -9.55 -7.63
CA TYR A 144 3.05 -8.60 -7.46
C TYR A 144 2.18 -9.02 -6.27
N GLN A 145 1.91 -8.07 -5.36
CA GLN A 145 1.27 -8.36 -4.09
C GLN A 145 -0.20 -7.94 -4.08
N PHE A 146 -1.06 -8.80 -3.54
CA PHE A 146 -2.43 -8.48 -3.19
C PHE A 146 -2.60 -8.59 -1.67
N GLN A 147 -2.50 -7.46 -0.96
CA GLN A 147 -2.74 -7.40 0.48
C GLN A 147 -4.21 -7.10 0.74
N VAL A 148 -4.91 -8.07 1.33
CA VAL A 148 -6.36 -8.00 1.50
C VAL A 148 -6.73 -7.83 2.97
N MET A 149 -7.60 -6.86 3.24
CA MET A 149 -8.29 -6.70 4.53
C MET A 149 -9.77 -7.02 4.34
N GLY A 150 -10.30 -7.96 5.11
CA GLY A 150 -11.70 -8.35 5.04
C GLY A 150 -12.06 -9.37 6.12
N GLU A 151 -13.36 -9.64 6.29
CA GLU A 151 -13.86 -10.57 7.32
C GLU A 151 -13.33 -12.00 7.13
N ALA A 152 -13.10 -12.42 5.91
CA ALA A 152 -12.55 -13.74 5.60
C ALA A 152 -11.17 -13.98 6.23
N ALA A 153 -10.38 -12.93 6.50
CA ALA A 153 -9.07 -13.04 7.12
C ALA A 153 -9.09 -13.57 8.57
N TYR A 154 -10.28 -13.69 9.19
CA TYR A 154 -10.41 -14.13 10.59
C TYR A 154 -10.73 -15.62 10.77
N SER A 155 -10.67 -16.42 9.72
CA SER A 155 -10.86 -17.87 9.80
C SER A 155 -9.92 -18.62 8.85
N PRO A 156 -9.50 -19.87 9.16
CA PRO A 156 -8.66 -20.68 8.28
C PRO A 156 -9.29 -20.90 6.90
N ASP A 157 -10.58 -21.20 6.85
CA ASP A 157 -11.31 -21.41 5.60
C ASP A 157 -11.37 -20.12 4.76
N GLY A 158 -11.57 -18.98 5.42
CA GLY A 158 -11.57 -17.69 4.74
C GLY A 158 -10.20 -17.29 4.20
N ILE A 159 -9.12 -17.58 4.92
CA ILE A 159 -7.74 -17.37 4.42
C ILE A 159 -7.50 -18.22 3.17
N LYS A 160 -7.90 -19.49 3.20
CA LYS A 160 -7.78 -20.37 2.03
C LYS A 160 -8.55 -19.84 0.82
N GLN A 161 -9.79 -19.35 1.04
CA GLN A 161 -10.57 -18.74 -0.03
C GLN A 161 -9.90 -17.47 -0.58
N LEU A 162 -9.31 -16.62 0.29
CA LEU A 162 -8.55 -15.44 -0.15
C LEU A 162 -7.32 -15.83 -0.96
N GLU A 163 -6.59 -16.87 -0.55
CA GLU A 163 -5.45 -17.41 -1.28
C GLU A 163 -5.87 -17.93 -2.67
N GLU A 164 -6.98 -18.68 -2.76
CA GLU A 164 -7.55 -19.15 -4.02
C GLU A 164 -7.96 -18.01 -4.97
N LEU A 165 -8.32 -16.82 -4.42
CA LEU A 165 -8.57 -15.60 -5.19
C LEU A 165 -7.28 -14.87 -5.63
N GLY A 166 -6.11 -15.32 -5.15
CA GLY A 166 -4.82 -14.72 -5.46
C GLY A 166 -4.31 -13.71 -4.44
N ALA A 167 -4.93 -13.59 -3.26
CA ALA A 167 -4.37 -12.79 -2.17
C ALA A 167 -3.00 -13.39 -1.75
N THR A 168 -2.00 -12.51 -1.60
CA THR A 168 -0.65 -12.92 -1.18
C THR A 168 -0.42 -12.70 0.31
N GLU A 169 -1.15 -11.77 0.89
CA GLU A 169 -1.08 -11.40 2.30
C GLU A 169 -2.45 -10.97 2.80
N VAL A 170 -2.73 -11.19 4.07
CA VAL A 170 -3.92 -10.68 4.74
C VAL A 170 -3.56 -9.63 5.77
N ILE A 171 -4.38 -8.59 5.87
CA ILE A 171 -4.27 -7.56 6.90
C ILE A 171 -5.38 -7.80 7.91
N VAL A 172 -4.99 -7.97 9.17
CA VAL A 172 -5.91 -8.18 10.29
C VAL A 172 -5.90 -6.95 11.20
N ALA A 173 -7.10 -6.42 11.49
CA ALA A 173 -7.28 -5.29 12.38
C ALA A 173 -8.24 -5.69 13.51
N PHE A 174 -7.75 -5.79 14.74
CA PHE A 174 -8.55 -6.14 15.90
C PHE A 174 -9.44 -5.00 16.41
N ARG A 175 -9.43 -3.86 15.72
CA ARG A 175 -10.30 -2.72 15.97
C ARG A 175 -10.62 -2.02 14.66
N ASN A 176 -11.90 -1.70 14.46
CA ASN A 176 -12.31 -0.78 13.41
C ASN A 176 -12.09 0.68 13.88
N THR A 177 -11.01 1.31 13.41
CA THR A 177 -10.66 2.69 13.78
C THR A 177 -11.63 3.75 13.21
N TYR A 178 -12.53 3.36 12.32
CA TYR A 178 -13.56 4.25 11.74
C TYR A 178 -14.86 4.26 12.52
N GLU A 179 -15.06 3.32 13.45
CA GLU A 179 -16.25 3.26 14.33
C GLU A 179 -16.10 4.25 15.46
N GLY A 180 -15.57 5.27 15.53
CA GLY A 180 -15.53 6.30 16.57
C GLY A 180 -15.61 5.82 18.03
N GLY A 181 -15.19 6.65 18.96
CA GLY A 181 -15.20 6.33 20.38
C GLY A 181 -13.82 5.88 20.92
N PRO A 182 -13.66 5.88 22.25
CA PRO A 182 -12.44 5.44 22.91
C PRO A 182 -12.23 3.93 22.74
N ASP A 183 -10.98 3.51 22.74
CA ASP A 183 -10.64 2.09 22.83
C ASP A 183 -10.70 1.67 24.31
N GLU A 184 -11.74 0.94 24.68
CA GLU A 184 -11.96 0.49 26.06
C GLU A 184 -11.30 -0.87 26.36
N ARG A 185 -10.60 -1.48 25.38
CA ARG A 185 -9.94 -2.77 25.58
C ARG A 185 -8.72 -2.60 26.50
N THR A 186 -8.58 -3.56 27.39
CA THR A 186 -7.37 -3.66 28.23
C THR A 186 -6.19 -4.22 27.44
N LEU A 187 -4.97 -4.00 27.91
CA LEU A 187 -3.76 -4.59 27.33
C LEU A 187 -3.86 -6.13 27.28
N ASP A 188 -4.33 -6.75 28.36
CA ASP A 188 -4.50 -8.21 28.43
C ASP A 188 -5.52 -8.70 27.41
N GLY A 189 -6.60 -7.95 27.19
CA GLY A 189 -7.61 -8.23 26.14
C GLY A 189 -6.99 -8.18 24.73
N MET A 190 -6.19 -7.15 24.42
CA MET A 190 -5.50 -7.03 23.13
C MET A 190 -4.51 -8.19 22.92
N ILE A 191 -3.75 -8.56 23.96
CA ILE A 191 -2.83 -9.71 23.91
C ILE A 191 -3.60 -11.02 23.69
N ALA A 192 -4.76 -11.19 24.34
CA ALA A 192 -5.59 -12.37 24.18
C ALA A 192 -6.13 -12.49 22.74
N GLU A 193 -6.56 -11.38 22.11
CA GLU A 193 -7.00 -11.35 20.69
C GLU A 193 -5.86 -11.78 19.75
N ILE A 194 -4.65 -11.26 19.94
CA ILE A 194 -3.49 -11.62 19.10
C ILE A 194 -3.15 -13.12 19.27
N ASN A 195 -3.14 -13.60 20.52
CA ASN A 195 -2.86 -15.01 20.79
C ASN A 195 -3.95 -15.93 20.22
N TRP A 196 -5.21 -15.55 20.36
CA TRP A 196 -6.33 -16.27 19.73
C TRP A 196 -6.13 -16.38 18.22
N TYR A 197 -5.83 -15.27 17.54
CA TYR A 197 -5.61 -15.28 16.10
C TYR A 197 -4.43 -16.18 15.69
N ALA A 198 -3.34 -16.13 16.45
CA ALA A 198 -2.17 -16.97 16.19
C ALA A 198 -2.50 -18.47 16.33
N GLU A 199 -3.25 -18.87 17.36
CA GLU A 199 -3.58 -20.27 17.63
C GLU A 199 -4.70 -20.79 16.73
N GLU A 200 -5.78 -20.01 16.57
CA GLU A 200 -6.99 -20.48 15.92
C GLU A 200 -6.98 -20.24 14.40
N VAL A 201 -6.22 -19.26 13.93
CA VAL A 201 -6.18 -18.93 12.51
C VAL A 201 -4.82 -19.28 11.91
N ILE A 202 -3.71 -18.64 12.33
CA ILE A 202 -2.41 -18.82 11.66
C ILE A 202 -1.96 -20.30 11.72
N LYS A 203 -2.00 -20.94 12.90
CA LYS A 203 -1.58 -22.34 13.02
C LYS A 203 -2.45 -23.34 12.25
N LYS A 204 -3.72 -23.00 12.05
CA LYS A 204 -4.68 -23.90 11.36
C LYS A 204 -4.73 -23.63 9.85
N SER A 205 -4.17 -22.52 9.38
CA SER A 205 -4.09 -22.19 7.94
C SER A 205 -2.80 -22.72 7.28
N ASN A 206 -1.82 -23.17 8.07
CA ASN A 206 -0.58 -23.83 7.61
C ASN A 206 -0.79 -25.37 7.58
#